data_d03cc75f72ee6a0e5fb5a7c7b7016bd1
#
_entry.id   d03cc75f72ee6a0e5fb5a7c7b7016bd1
#
_cell.length_a   1.000
_cell.length_b   1.000
_cell.length_c   1.000
_cell.angle_alpha   90.00
_cell.angle_beta   90.00
_cell.angle_gamma   90.00
#
_symmetry.space_group_name_H-M   'P 1'
#
loop_
_entity.id
_entity.type
_entity.pdbx_description
1 polymer ?
#
loop_
_entity_poly.entity_id
_entity_poly.type
_entity_poly.pdbx_seq_one_letter_code
_entity_poly.pdbx_strand_id
1 'polypeptide(L)'
;GLDGAESLIPALEQIIKIGGQSKVKEVKIGMSHRGRLNVLANVLQKSYKRIFNEFAGEISSKSKDDTGDVKYHLGASSNRDFDGNFVHVGLTDNPSHLEAVNPVVLGQTRAKQFFHKDKERKKVIPILIHGDAAFAGQGVVAECFAMSGLPGHNTGGTIHIIINNQIGFTTSPRFARSSPYPSDVAKMVEAPIIHVNGDDPEAVVYAARIATDFRLKFNRDVVIDLICYRGLATMGGMSHHLPNH
;
A
#
# COMPACT_ATOMS: atom_id res chain seq x y z
N GLY A 1 -5.31 -10.98 7.49
CA GLY A 1 -4.41 -11.62 6.53
C GLY A 1 -4.50 -11.01 5.15
N LEU A 2 -3.69 -11.55 4.26
CA LEU A 2 -3.72 -11.23 2.82
C LEU A 2 -4.38 -12.38 2.03
N ASP A 3 -5.29 -13.11 2.64
CA ASP A 3 -5.93 -14.27 2.02
C ASP A 3 -6.49 -13.90 0.65
N GLY A 4 -6.01 -14.56 -0.40
CA GLY A 4 -6.34 -14.29 -1.80
C GLY A 4 -5.57 -13.12 -2.43
N ALA A 5 -4.67 -12.47 -1.70
CA ALA A 5 -3.86 -11.35 -2.20
C ALA A 5 -2.37 -11.50 -1.84
N GLU A 6 -1.90 -12.75 -1.70
CA GLU A 6 -0.53 -13.06 -1.30
C GLU A 6 0.50 -12.52 -2.30
N SER A 7 0.13 -12.40 -3.56
CA SER A 7 0.96 -11.83 -4.63
C SER A 7 1.30 -10.33 -4.44
N LEU A 8 0.66 -9.66 -3.48
CA LEU A 8 1.09 -8.32 -3.03
C LEU A 8 2.56 -8.34 -2.57
N ILE A 9 3.00 -9.41 -1.90
CA ILE A 9 4.38 -9.48 -1.37
C ILE A 9 5.40 -9.44 -2.49
N PRO A 10 5.37 -10.34 -3.51
CA PRO A 10 6.29 -10.24 -4.63
C PRO A 10 6.12 -8.94 -5.43
N ALA A 11 4.93 -8.34 -5.50
CA ALA A 11 4.75 -7.03 -6.14
C ALA A 11 5.56 -5.95 -5.43
N LEU A 12 5.45 -5.85 -4.09
CA LEU A 12 6.22 -4.89 -3.30
C LEU A 12 7.72 -5.11 -3.41
N GLU A 13 8.16 -6.38 -3.33
CA GLU A 13 9.56 -6.75 -3.53
C GLU A 13 10.09 -6.31 -4.90
N GLN A 14 9.28 -6.47 -5.95
CA GLN A 14 9.66 -6.04 -7.30
C GLN A 14 9.77 -4.52 -7.41
N ILE A 15 8.83 -3.76 -6.83
CA ILE A 15 8.88 -2.29 -6.81
C ILE A 15 10.14 -1.80 -6.08
N ILE A 16 10.43 -2.36 -4.91
CA ILE A 16 11.59 -1.99 -4.11
C ILE A 16 12.89 -2.33 -4.85
N LYS A 17 12.96 -3.52 -5.48
CA LYS A 17 14.12 -3.96 -6.26
C LYS A 17 14.40 -3.02 -7.43
N ILE A 18 13.42 -2.72 -8.27
CA ILE A 18 13.58 -1.80 -9.41
C ILE A 18 13.95 -0.41 -8.92
N GLY A 19 13.28 0.08 -7.86
CA GLY A 19 13.63 1.35 -7.23
C GLY A 19 15.09 1.37 -6.79
N GLY A 20 15.56 0.33 -6.11
CA GLY A 20 16.95 0.22 -5.68
C GLY A 20 17.94 0.22 -6.83
N GLN A 21 17.67 -0.54 -7.88
CA GLN A 21 18.48 -0.55 -9.11
C GLN A 21 18.48 0.80 -9.83
N SER A 22 17.41 1.58 -9.66
CA SER A 22 17.25 2.93 -10.23
C SER A 22 17.72 4.06 -9.29
N LYS A 23 18.49 3.73 -8.26
CA LYS A 23 19.10 4.68 -7.29
C LYS A 23 18.09 5.38 -6.39
N VAL A 24 16.90 4.82 -6.19
CA VAL A 24 15.98 5.24 -5.13
C VAL A 24 16.66 5.06 -3.78
N LYS A 25 16.49 6.01 -2.88
CA LYS A 25 17.06 6.02 -1.53
C LYS A 25 16.07 5.68 -0.44
N GLU A 26 14.81 6.07 -0.63
CA GLU A 26 13.75 5.77 0.33
C GLU A 26 12.45 5.37 -0.38
N VAL A 27 11.76 4.40 0.20
CA VAL A 27 10.39 4.01 -0.16
C VAL A 27 9.51 4.21 1.06
N LYS A 28 8.46 5.02 0.91
CA LYS A 28 7.48 5.27 1.96
C LYS A 28 6.19 4.52 1.65
N ILE A 29 5.77 3.65 2.56
CA ILE A 29 4.58 2.82 2.39
C ILE A 29 3.49 3.29 3.35
N GLY A 30 2.29 3.50 2.83
CA GLY A 30 1.06 3.65 3.59
C GLY A 30 0.10 2.51 3.29
N MET A 31 -0.53 1.97 4.31
CA MET A 31 -1.54 0.94 4.16
C MET A 31 -2.46 0.86 5.38
N SER A 32 -3.65 0.32 5.18
CA SER A 32 -4.58 0.00 6.26
C SER A 32 -4.07 -1.18 7.11
N HIS A 33 -4.83 -1.54 8.14
CA HIS A 33 -4.50 -2.63 9.07
C HIS A 33 -4.56 -4.03 8.43
N ARG A 34 -5.40 -4.24 7.40
CA ARG A 34 -5.56 -5.57 6.76
C ARG A 34 -4.30 -5.96 5.98
N GLY A 35 -3.74 -7.11 6.32
CA GLY A 35 -2.49 -7.59 5.71
C GLY A 35 -1.21 -6.94 6.24
N ARG A 36 -1.31 -5.95 7.13
CA ARG A 36 -0.18 -5.19 7.61
C ARG A 36 0.89 -6.04 8.31
N LEU A 37 0.49 -7.00 9.13
CA LEU A 37 1.44 -7.92 9.79
C LEU A 37 2.25 -8.75 8.79
N ASN A 38 1.62 -9.14 7.68
CA ASN A 38 2.28 -9.86 6.60
C ASN A 38 3.34 -8.98 5.92
N VAL A 39 3.01 -7.74 5.61
CA VAL A 39 3.96 -6.75 5.05
C VAL A 39 5.09 -6.46 6.04
N LEU A 40 4.78 -6.28 7.33
CA LEU A 40 5.80 -6.08 8.38
C LEU A 40 6.79 -7.25 8.44
N ALA A 41 6.31 -8.49 8.38
CA ALA A 41 7.17 -9.67 8.45
C ALA A 41 7.97 -9.90 7.15
N ASN A 42 7.29 -9.92 6.01
CA ASN A 42 7.87 -10.38 4.74
C ASN A 42 8.56 -9.27 3.93
N VAL A 43 8.14 -8.03 4.05
CA VAL A 43 8.75 -6.89 3.32
C VAL A 43 9.69 -6.09 4.21
N LEU A 44 9.23 -5.74 5.43
CA LEU A 44 10.03 -4.95 6.39
C LEU A 44 10.96 -5.83 7.24
N GLN A 45 10.90 -7.16 7.09
CA GLN A 45 11.76 -8.12 7.81
C GLN A 45 11.66 -8.02 9.34
N LYS A 46 10.50 -7.61 9.85
CA LYS A 46 10.22 -7.61 11.28
C LYS A 46 10.08 -9.04 11.77
N SER A 47 10.93 -9.45 12.73
CA SER A 47 10.92 -10.83 13.20
C SER A 47 9.59 -11.22 13.86
N TYR A 48 9.15 -12.45 13.64
CA TYR A 48 7.95 -12.99 14.29
C TYR A 48 8.03 -12.92 15.81
N LYS A 49 9.20 -13.16 16.39
CA LYS A 49 9.42 -13.02 17.83
C LYS A 49 9.06 -11.62 18.33
N ARG A 50 9.47 -10.58 17.60
CA ARG A 50 9.14 -9.19 17.96
C ARG A 50 7.65 -8.93 17.83
N ILE A 51 7.02 -9.42 16.76
CA ILE A 51 5.58 -9.29 16.55
C ILE A 51 4.82 -9.96 17.70
N PHE A 52 5.16 -11.22 18.05
CA PHE A 52 4.49 -11.92 19.12
C PHE A 52 4.71 -11.30 20.50
N ASN A 53 5.91 -10.80 20.79
CA ASN A 53 6.19 -10.11 22.04
C ASN A 53 5.36 -8.82 22.17
N GLU A 54 5.17 -8.08 21.09
CA GLU A 54 4.29 -6.91 21.07
C GLU A 54 2.83 -7.29 21.37
N PHE A 55 2.36 -8.43 20.86
CA PHE A 55 1.02 -8.94 21.18
C PHE A 55 0.89 -9.45 22.64
N ALA A 56 1.93 -10.06 23.17
CA ALA A 56 1.96 -10.54 24.56
C ALA A 56 2.04 -9.40 25.59
N GLY A 57 2.29 -8.16 25.14
CA GLY A 57 2.47 -7.03 26.04
C GLY A 57 3.86 -6.99 26.70
N GLU A 58 4.78 -7.85 26.28
CA GLU A 58 6.17 -7.88 26.72
C GLU A 58 7.01 -6.79 26.03
N ILE A 59 6.53 -5.55 26.08
CA ILE A 59 7.37 -4.42 25.67
C ILE A 59 8.30 -4.12 26.84
N SER A 60 9.60 -4.23 26.58
CA SER A 60 10.61 -3.85 27.56
C SER A 60 10.31 -2.46 28.12
N SER A 61 10.29 -2.35 29.42
CA SER A 61 9.92 -1.21 30.28
C SER A 61 10.76 0.07 30.05
N LYS A 62 11.20 0.37 28.84
CA LYS A 62 12.10 1.51 28.51
C LYS A 62 11.49 2.61 27.62
N SER A 63 10.29 2.47 27.09
CA SER A 63 9.61 3.62 26.47
C SER A 63 8.38 4.00 27.28
N LYS A 64 8.43 5.16 27.93
CA LYS A 64 7.31 5.80 28.62
C LYS A 64 6.15 6.23 27.72
N ASP A 65 6.23 5.92 26.43
CA ASP A 65 5.25 6.28 25.40
C ASP A 65 4.49 5.06 24.87
N ASP A 66 4.13 4.11 25.75
CA ASP A 66 3.19 3.05 25.38
C ASP A 66 1.78 3.65 25.33
N THR A 67 1.42 4.19 24.18
CA THR A 67 0.15 4.90 23.93
C THR A 67 -1.08 3.99 23.93
N GLY A 68 -0.93 2.70 24.27
CA GLY A 68 -2.08 1.78 24.24
C GLY A 68 -2.68 1.54 22.85
N ASP A 69 -1.99 1.95 21.80
CA ASP A 69 -2.49 1.82 20.44
C ASP A 69 -2.55 0.36 19.98
N VAL A 70 -3.46 0.10 19.06
CA VAL A 70 -3.67 -1.24 18.50
C VAL A 70 -2.43 -1.67 17.71
N LYS A 71 -1.89 -2.84 18.01
CA LYS A 71 -0.64 -3.36 17.40
C LYS A 71 -0.67 -3.43 15.87
N TYR A 72 -1.84 -3.48 15.26
CA TYR A 72 -2.02 -3.41 13.79
C TYR A 72 -1.77 -2.03 13.18
N HIS A 73 -1.60 -0.98 13.98
CA HIS A 73 -1.37 0.38 13.51
C HIS A 73 0.12 0.74 13.49
N LEU A 74 0.96 -0.03 14.17
CA LEU A 74 2.38 0.26 14.29
C LEU A 74 3.10 0.20 12.95
N GLY A 75 4.01 1.14 12.74
CA GLY A 75 4.95 1.19 11.64
C GLY A 75 6.22 0.38 11.90
N ALA A 76 7.05 0.34 10.89
CA ALA A 76 8.40 -0.20 10.98
C ALA A 76 9.23 0.31 9.80
N SER A 77 10.55 0.15 9.91
CA SER A 77 11.43 0.40 8.78
C SER A 77 12.56 -0.61 8.73
N SER A 78 13.09 -0.82 7.53
CA SER A 78 14.27 -1.64 7.28
C SER A 78 15.10 -1.07 6.15
N ASN A 79 16.38 -1.43 6.11
CA ASN A 79 17.26 -1.07 5.01
C ASN A 79 17.48 -2.27 4.11
N ARG A 80 17.43 -2.05 2.81
CA ARG A 80 17.66 -3.06 1.77
C ARG A 80 18.86 -2.64 0.95
N ASP A 81 19.72 -3.59 0.61
CA ASP A 81 20.91 -3.35 -0.24
C ASP A 81 20.68 -3.91 -1.64
N PHE A 82 20.92 -3.08 -2.64
CA PHE A 82 20.86 -3.45 -4.06
C PHE A 82 22.17 -3.04 -4.72
N ASP A 83 23.13 -3.96 -4.75
CA ASP A 83 24.44 -3.77 -5.36
C ASP A 83 25.17 -2.50 -4.83
N GLY A 84 25.12 -2.30 -3.50
CA GLY A 84 25.70 -1.15 -2.83
C GLY A 84 24.81 0.11 -2.79
N ASN A 85 23.62 0.07 -3.37
CA ASN A 85 22.62 1.12 -3.17
C ASN A 85 21.67 0.75 -2.04
N PHE A 86 21.81 1.43 -0.89
CA PHE A 86 20.91 1.23 0.25
C PHE A 86 19.60 1.97 0.04
N VAL A 87 18.50 1.23 0.18
CA VAL A 87 17.14 1.76 0.15
C VAL A 87 16.52 1.63 1.53
N HIS A 88 16.11 2.75 2.10
CA HIS A 88 15.35 2.77 3.35
C HIS A 88 13.88 2.56 3.05
N VAL A 89 13.31 1.45 3.50
CA VAL A 89 11.89 1.13 3.33
C VAL A 89 11.17 1.37 4.65
N GLY A 90 10.19 2.26 4.65
CA GLY A 90 9.43 2.62 5.85
C GLY A 90 7.93 2.45 5.65
N LEU A 91 7.29 1.71 6.55
CA LEU A 91 5.84 1.60 6.66
C LEU A 91 5.37 2.59 7.73
N THR A 92 4.58 3.57 7.33
CA THR A 92 4.07 4.62 8.21
C THR A 92 3.01 4.05 9.16
N ASP A 93 3.03 4.49 10.42
CA ASP A 93 1.94 4.23 11.36
C ASP A 93 0.63 4.78 10.79
N ASN A 94 -0.48 4.10 11.07
CA ASN A 94 -1.78 4.59 10.62
C ASN A 94 -2.85 4.50 11.73
N PRO A 95 -3.85 5.36 11.73
CA PRO A 95 -5.01 5.23 12.59
C PRO A 95 -5.99 4.16 12.05
N SER A 96 -7.05 3.87 12.79
CA SER A 96 -8.13 3.00 12.33
C SER A 96 -8.97 3.61 11.19
N HIS A 97 -8.87 4.92 10.97
CA HIS A 97 -9.56 5.62 9.88
C HIS A 97 -8.93 5.27 8.54
N LEU A 98 -9.68 4.56 7.71
CA LEU A 98 -9.22 4.13 6.38
C LEU A 98 -8.84 5.33 5.52
N GLU A 99 -7.72 5.19 4.80
CA GLU A 99 -7.16 6.18 3.87
C GLU A 99 -6.58 7.46 4.52
N ALA A 100 -6.76 7.67 5.82
CA ALA A 100 -6.22 8.85 6.52
C ALA A 100 -4.68 8.92 6.49
N VAL A 101 -4.01 7.79 6.31
CA VAL A 101 -2.54 7.71 6.18
C VAL A 101 -2.04 8.25 4.83
N ASN A 102 -2.87 8.33 3.81
CA ASN A 102 -2.45 8.72 2.46
C ASN A 102 -1.78 10.10 2.42
N PRO A 103 -2.42 11.19 2.86
CA PRO A 103 -1.78 12.50 2.86
C PRO A 103 -0.56 12.56 3.77
N VAL A 104 -0.53 11.77 4.85
CA VAL A 104 0.64 11.69 5.76
C VAL A 104 1.86 11.13 5.02
N VAL A 105 1.68 10.02 4.30
CA VAL A 105 2.75 9.40 3.49
C VAL A 105 3.22 10.34 2.39
N LEU A 106 2.30 11.02 1.71
CA LEU A 106 2.65 12.00 0.69
C LEU A 106 3.45 13.17 1.28
N GLY A 107 3.03 13.70 2.43
CA GLY A 107 3.76 14.75 3.15
C GLY A 107 5.15 14.29 3.61
N GLN A 108 5.27 13.10 4.17
CA GLN A 108 6.56 12.50 4.55
C GLN A 108 7.47 12.34 3.34
N THR A 109 6.92 11.83 2.22
CA THR A 109 7.68 11.68 0.97
C THR A 109 8.20 13.02 0.48
N ARG A 110 7.35 14.04 0.47
CA ARG A 110 7.71 15.39 0.05
C ARG A 110 8.81 16.00 0.92
N ALA A 111 8.72 15.83 2.24
CA ALA A 111 9.73 16.27 3.20
C ALA A 111 11.08 15.55 2.98
N LYS A 112 11.04 14.24 2.79
CA LYS A 112 12.24 13.44 2.50
C LYS A 112 12.89 13.84 1.18
N GLN A 113 12.12 14.10 0.14
CA GLN A 113 12.62 14.64 -1.12
C GLN A 113 13.34 15.98 -0.92
N PHE A 114 12.81 16.85 -0.07
CA PHE A 114 13.45 18.11 0.29
C PHE A 114 14.81 17.88 0.98
N PHE A 115 14.88 17.00 1.97
CA PHE A 115 16.12 16.68 2.68
C PHE A 115 17.16 16.01 1.77
N HIS A 116 16.74 15.16 0.85
CA HIS A 116 17.61 14.53 -0.15
C HIS A 116 17.99 15.45 -1.31
N LYS A 117 17.52 16.71 -1.33
CA LYS A 117 17.67 17.63 -2.46
C LYS A 117 17.23 16.99 -3.79
N ASP A 118 16.14 16.21 -3.71
CA ASP A 118 15.58 15.43 -4.81
C ASP A 118 14.66 16.28 -5.68
N LYS A 119 15.25 17.16 -6.49
CA LYS A 119 14.50 18.04 -7.39
C LYS A 119 13.73 17.28 -8.45
N GLU A 120 14.22 16.13 -8.88
CA GLU A 120 13.61 15.27 -9.90
C GLU A 120 12.55 14.32 -9.35
N ARG A 121 12.35 14.26 -8.02
CA ARG A 121 11.36 13.38 -7.38
C ARG A 121 11.59 11.89 -7.63
N LYS A 122 12.82 11.47 -7.78
CA LYS A 122 13.21 10.09 -8.12
C LYS A 122 13.92 9.34 -7.01
N LYS A 123 14.37 10.03 -5.95
CA LYS A 123 15.09 9.40 -4.84
C LYS A 123 14.17 8.86 -3.76
N VAL A 124 12.97 9.42 -3.63
CA VAL A 124 11.98 8.97 -2.62
C VAL A 124 10.66 8.69 -3.31
N ILE A 125 10.14 7.46 -3.12
CA ILE A 125 8.92 6.99 -3.79
C ILE A 125 7.85 6.65 -2.75
N PRO A 126 6.62 7.19 -2.88
CA PRO A 126 5.48 6.75 -2.09
C PRO A 126 4.79 5.53 -2.73
N ILE A 127 4.39 4.58 -1.90
CA ILE A 127 3.51 3.46 -2.23
C ILE A 127 2.31 3.53 -1.29
N LEU A 128 1.11 3.51 -1.84
CA LEU A 128 -0.13 3.46 -1.07
C LEU A 128 -0.91 2.19 -1.41
N ILE A 129 -1.25 1.42 -0.37
CA ILE A 129 -1.96 0.16 -0.49
C ILE A 129 -3.36 0.34 0.09
N HIS A 130 -4.37 0.08 -0.71
CA HIS A 130 -5.77 0.39 -0.44
C HIS A 130 -6.64 -0.86 -0.43
N GLY A 131 -7.74 -0.80 0.31
CA GLY A 131 -8.89 -1.67 0.06
C GLY A 131 -9.79 -1.06 -1.02
N ASP A 132 -10.44 -1.89 -1.82
CA ASP A 132 -11.25 -1.43 -2.96
C ASP A 132 -12.42 -0.51 -2.55
N ALA A 133 -13.16 -0.87 -1.53
CA ALA A 133 -14.27 -0.05 -1.05
C ALA A 133 -13.81 1.29 -0.45
N ALA A 134 -12.68 1.28 0.27
CA ALA A 134 -12.12 2.49 0.85
C ALA A 134 -11.55 3.42 -0.23
N PHE A 135 -10.86 2.89 -1.21
CA PHE A 135 -10.31 3.67 -2.34
C PHE A 135 -11.41 4.38 -3.12
N ALA A 136 -12.50 3.68 -3.41
CA ALA A 136 -13.63 4.26 -4.14
C ALA A 136 -14.49 5.21 -3.30
N GLY A 137 -14.58 4.99 -1.98
CA GLY A 137 -15.57 5.65 -1.12
C GLY A 137 -15.05 6.74 -0.19
N GLN A 138 -13.75 6.75 0.12
CA GLN A 138 -13.17 7.75 1.03
C GLN A 138 -12.73 9.00 0.27
N GLY A 139 -13.33 10.16 0.56
CA GLY A 139 -13.06 11.42 -0.13
C GLY A 139 -11.59 11.84 -0.13
N VAL A 140 -10.84 11.50 0.91
CA VAL A 140 -9.41 11.82 1.02
C VAL A 140 -8.57 11.21 -0.12
N VAL A 141 -9.02 10.12 -0.73
CA VAL A 141 -8.35 9.53 -1.91
C VAL A 141 -8.43 10.48 -3.10
N ALA A 142 -9.63 10.98 -3.41
CA ALA A 142 -9.84 11.94 -4.49
C ALA A 142 -9.09 13.26 -4.21
N GLU A 143 -9.07 13.71 -2.97
CA GLU A 143 -8.32 14.91 -2.56
C GLU A 143 -6.81 14.74 -2.77
N CYS A 144 -6.25 13.57 -2.43
CA CYS A 144 -4.84 13.26 -2.70
C CYS A 144 -4.53 13.29 -4.20
N PHE A 145 -5.40 12.72 -5.04
CA PHE A 145 -5.25 12.81 -6.51
C PHE A 145 -5.35 14.25 -7.01
N ALA A 146 -6.30 15.04 -6.50
CA ALA A 146 -6.45 16.45 -6.88
C ALA A 146 -5.19 17.27 -6.56
N MET A 147 -4.45 16.90 -5.52
CA MET A 147 -3.19 17.57 -5.14
C MET A 147 -1.96 17.04 -5.88
N SER A 148 -2.01 15.86 -6.48
CA SER A 148 -0.83 15.13 -6.98
C SER A 148 -0.03 15.89 -8.04
N GLY A 149 -0.68 16.71 -8.85
CA GLY A 149 -0.06 17.54 -9.89
C GLY A 149 0.33 18.96 -9.45
N LEU A 150 -0.04 19.38 -8.26
CA LEU A 150 0.24 20.74 -7.78
C LEU A 150 1.71 20.93 -7.39
N PRO A 151 2.37 22.03 -7.77
CA PRO A 151 3.81 22.23 -7.52
C PRO A 151 4.20 22.09 -6.03
N GLY A 152 3.36 22.56 -5.10
CA GLY A 152 3.59 22.47 -3.66
C GLY A 152 3.42 21.07 -3.08
N HIS A 153 2.63 20.20 -3.70
CA HIS A 153 2.24 18.88 -3.19
C HIS A 153 2.83 17.71 -3.99
N ASN A 154 3.23 17.96 -5.23
CA ASN A 154 3.74 16.94 -6.13
C ASN A 154 4.92 16.16 -5.54
N THR A 155 4.81 14.84 -5.49
CA THR A 155 5.86 13.89 -5.06
C THR A 155 6.53 13.17 -6.22
N GLY A 156 6.22 13.51 -7.46
CA GLY A 156 6.67 12.79 -8.65
C GLY A 156 5.90 11.49 -8.88
N GLY A 157 4.66 11.45 -8.41
CA GLY A 157 3.76 10.30 -8.57
C GLY A 157 3.84 9.27 -7.45
N THR A 158 2.72 8.63 -7.22
CA THR A 158 2.51 7.56 -6.25
C THR A 158 2.21 6.26 -6.98
N ILE A 159 2.76 5.15 -6.50
CA ILE A 159 2.32 3.82 -6.92
C ILE A 159 1.20 3.39 -5.98
N HIS A 160 -0.01 3.34 -6.50
CA HIS A 160 -1.19 2.87 -5.79
C HIS A 160 -1.42 1.40 -6.06
N ILE A 161 -1.70 0.60 -5.03
CA ILE A 161 -2.06 -0.81 -5.16
C ILE A 161 -3.40 -1.00 -4.47
N ILE A 162 -4.42 -1.38 -5.22
CA ILE A 162 -5.74 -1.67 -4.69
C ILE A 162 -5.83 -3.18 -4.46
N ILE A 163 -6.03 -3.61 -3.22
CA ILE A 163 -6.37 -4.99 -2.89
C ILE A 163 -7.88 -5.13 -3.13
N ASN A 164 -8.22 -5.49 -4.35
CA ASN A 164 -9.59 -5.57 -4.81
C ASN A 164 -10.17 -6.97 -4.56
N ASN A 165 -10.55 -7.22 -3.31
CA ASN A 165 -11.21 -8.47 -2.94
C ASN A 165 -12.72 -8.46 -3.20
N GLN A 166 -13.21 -7.43 -3.88
CA GLN A 166 -14.59 -7.27 -4.34
C GLN A 166 -15.64 -7.22 -3.23
N ILE A 167 -15.23 -6.99 -1.97
CA ILE A 167 -16.13 -6.97 -0.82
C ILE A 167 -15.95 -5.68 -0.02
N GLY A 168 -17.03 -4.91 0.10
CA GLY A 168 -17.11 -3.77 1.02
C GLY A 168 -17.87 -4.15 2.28
N PHE A 169 -17.18 -4.58 3.34
CA PHE A 169 -17.75 -5.08 4.60
C PHE A 169 -18.72 -6.25 4.34
N THR A 170 -20.04 -6.01 4.32
CA THR A 170 -21.08 -7.01 4.03
C THR A 170 -21.74 -6.78 2.66
N THR A 171 -21.29 -5.77 1.90
CA THR A 171 -21.89 -5.41 0.62
C THR A 171 -21.29 -6.21 -0.52
N SER A 172 -22.13 -6.89 -1.30
CA SER A 172 -21.68 -7.62 -2.49
C SER A 172 -21.26 -6.65 -3.61
N PRO A 173 -20.41 -7.07 -4.56
CA PRO A 173 -19.89 -6.21 -5.64
C PRO A 173 -20.98 -5.52 -6.44
N ARG A 174 -22.08 -6.21 -6.70
CA ARG A 174 -23.23 -5.71 -7.48
C ARG A 174 -23.85 -4.44 -6.90
N PHE A 175 -23.74 -4.23 -5.57
CA PHE A 175 -24.34 -3.10 -4.87
C PHE A 175 -23.30 -2.16 -4.25
N ALA A 176 -22.02 -2.39 -4.53
CA ALA A 176 -20.93 -1.68 -3.85
C ALA A 176 -20.67 -0.28 -4.42
N ARG A 177 -20.81 -0.11 -5.72
CA ARG A 177 -20.50 1.17 -6.40
C ARG A 177 -21.20 1.29 -7.75
N SER A 178 -21.34 2.54 -8.22
CA SER A 178 -21.94 2.84 -9.53
C SER A 178 -20.96 2.59 -10.68
N SER A 179 -19.65 2.78 -10.45
CA SER A 179 -18.61 2.52 -11.45
C SER A 179 -18.20 1.04 -11.48
N PRO A 180 -17.73 0.52 -12.63
CA PRO A 180 -17.30 -0.86 -12.76
C PRO A 180 -16.13 -1.23 -11.84
N TYR A 181 -15.18 -0.31 -11.66
CA TYR A 181 -13.93 -0.56 -10.92
C TYR A 181 -13.71 0.46 -9.80
N PRO A 182 -13.15 0.04 -8.65
CA PRO A 182 -12.76 0.98 -7.60
C PRO A 182 -11.74 1.99 -8.08
N SER A 183 -10.89 1.59 -9.02
CA SER A 183 -9.82 2.39 -9.61
C SER A 183 -10.32 3.54 -10.49
N ASP A 184 -11.62 3.61 -10.81
CA ASP A 184 -12.18 4.67 -11.67
C ASP A 184 -11.98 6.08 -11.08
N VAL A 185 -11.81 6.21 -9.77
CA VAL A 185 -11.45 7.48 -9.11
C VAL A 185 -10.14 8.06 -9.67
N ALA A 186 -9.19 7.23 -10.04
CA ALA A 186 -7.90 7.68 -10.58
C ALA A 186 -7.99 8.27 -12.01
N LYS A 187 -9.10 8.04 -12.70
CA LYS A 187 -9.34 8.62 -14.04
C LYS A 187 -9.44 10.14 -14.00
N MET A 188 -9.78 10.75 -12.86
CA MET A 188 -9.87 12.20 -12.72
C MET A 188 -8.53 12.92 -12.99
N VAL A 189 -7.40 12.23 -12.81
CA VAL A 189 -6.05 12.74 -13.08
C VAL A 189 -5.36 11.99 -14.21
N GLU A 190 -6.11 11.21 -14.98
CA GLU A 190 -5.62 10.41 -16.11
C GLU A 190 -4.45 9.49 -15.72
N ALA A 191 -4.48 8.95 -14.49
CA ALA A 191 -3.50 7.98 -14.04
C ALA A 191 -3.71 6.65 -14.77
N PRO A 192 -2.66 6.01 -15.30
CA PRO A 192 -2.76 4.66 -15.85
C PRO A 192 -3.25 3.67 -14.79
N ILE A 193 -4.13 2.77 -15.21
CA ILE A 193 -4.69 1.72 -14.36
C ILE A 193 -4.34 0.38 -14.99
N ILE A 194 -3.70 -0.50 -14.21
CA ILE A 194 -3.32 -1.84 -14.61
C ILE A 194 -4.17 -2.82 -13.81
N HIS A 195 -5.14 -3.46 -14.46
CA HIS A 195 -5.90 -4.54 -13.85
C HIS A 195 -5.12 -5.85 -13.98
N VAL A 196 -4.94 -6.55 -12.87
CA VAL A 196 -4.19 -7.81 -12.84
C VAL A 196 -4.87 -8.84 -11.95
N ASN A 197 -4.86 -10.10 -12.39
CA ASN A 197 -5.35 -11.21 -11.58
C ASN A 197 -4.38 -11.49 -10.43
N GLY A 198 -4.85 -11.38 -9.19
CA GLY A 198 -4.07 -11.64 -7.98
C GLY A 198 -3.62 -13.10 -7.81
N ASP A 199 -4.27 -14.05 -8.50
CA ASP A 199 -3.89 -15.46 -8.48
C ASP A 199 -2.75 -15.80 -9.46
N ASP A 200 -2.33 -14.82 -10.28
CA ASP A 200 -1.20 -14.95 -11.19
C ASP A 200 -0.02 -14.09 -10.69
N PRO A 201 0.88 -14.65 -9.87
CA PRO A 201 1.98 -13.89 -9.29
C PRO A 201 2.98 -13.38 -10.34
N GLU A 202 3.14 -14.06 -11.47
CA GLU A 202 4.02 -13.60 -12.55
C GLU A 202 3.45 -12.35 -13.21
N ALA A 203 2.15 -12.34 -13.53
CA ALA A 203 1.46 -11.18 -14.07
C ALA A 203 1.50 -10.01 -13.07
N VAL A 204 1.34 -10.26 -11.77
CA VAL A 204 1.40 -9.24 -10.72
C VAL A 204 2.79 -8.62 -10.61
N VAL A 205 3.84 -9.41 -10.66
CA VAL A 205 5.24 -8.93 -10.68
C VAL A 205 5.51 -8.10 -11.94
N TYR A 206 4.98 -8.52 -13.08
CA TYR A 206 5.11 -7.79 -14.33
C TYR A 206 4.36 -6.43 -14.28
N ALA A 207 3.14 -6.42 -13.75
CA ALA A 207 2.38 -5.18 -13.52
C ALA A 207 3.12 -4.21 -12.58
N ALA A 208 3.70 -4.74 -11.49
CA ALA A 208 4.50 -3.96 -10.56
C ALA A 208 5.73 -3.33 -11.23
N ARG A 209 6.40 -4.07 -12.14
CA ARG A 209 7.51 -3.57 -12.94
C ARG A 209 7.06 -2.41 -13.84
N ILE A 210 5.99 -2.60 -14.61
CA ILE A 210 5.47 -1.55 -15.51
C ILE A 210 5.12 -0.30 -14.72
N ALA A 211 4.41 -0.45 -13.58
CA ALA A 211 4.02 0.67 -12.75
C ALA A 211 5.23 1.45 -12.21
N THR A 212 6.27 0.74 -11.77
CA THR A 212 7.49 1.36 -11.25
C THR A 212 8.25 2.10 -12.34
N ASP A 213 8.43 1.48 -13.51
CA ASP A 213 9.08 2.08 -14.66
C ASP A 213 8.32 3.33 -15.14
N PHE A 214 6.98 3.26 -15.19
CA PHE A 214 6.13 4.38 -15.55
C PHE A 214 6.31 5.55 -14.57
N ARG A 215 6.20 5.29 -13.26
CA ARG A 215 6.37 6.31 -12.23
C ARG A 215 7.73 6.98 -12.31
N LEU A 216 8.81 6.20 -12.45
CA LEU A 216 10.18 6.71 -12.53
C LEU A 216 10.45 7.51 -13.82
N LYS A 217 9.81 7.11 -14.92
CA LYS A 217 9.99 7.76 -16.22
C LYS A 217 9.18 9.04 -16.35
N PHE A 218 7.92 9.01 -15.93
CA PHE A 218 6.96 10.10 -16.19
C PHE A 218 6.64 10.97 -14.98
N ASN A 219 7.08 10.58 -13.78
CA ASN A 219 6.78 11.30 -12.52
C ASN A 219 5.27 11.54 -12.30
N ARG A 220 4.46 10.52 -12.55
CA ARG A 220 2.99 10.56 -12.41
C ARG A 220 2.49 9.38 -11.60
N ASP A 221 1.30 9.53 -11.06
CA ASP A 221 0.60 8.45 -10.37
C ASP A 221 0.29 7.29 -11.31
N VAL A 222 0.28 6.09 -10.77
CA VAL A 222 -0.10 4.86 -11.46
C VAL A 222 -0.83 3.95 -10.49
N VAL A 223 -1.83 3.23 -10.96
CA VAL A 223 -2.67 2.35 -10.14
C VAL A 223 -2.54 0.91 -10.62
N ILE A 224 -2.29 -0.01 -9.69
CA ILE A 224 -2.40 -1.45 -9.88
C ILE A 224 -3.69 -1.89 -9.17
N ASP A 225 -4.67 -2.35 -9.93
CA ASP A 225 -5.90 -2.94 -9.41
C ASP A 225 -5.70 -4.45 -9.33
N LEU A 226 -5.31 -4.93 -8.14
CA LEU A 226 -5.02 -6.33 -7.86
C LEU A 226 -6.33 -7.05 -7.54
N ILE A 227 -6.93 -7.68 -8.55
CA ILE A 227 -8.21 -8.37 -8.43
C ILE A 227 -7.98 -9.72 -7.76
N CYS A 228 -8.57 -9.90 -6.61
CA CYS A 228 -8.43 -11.08 -5.77
C CYS A 228 -9.76 -11.46 -5.13
N TYR A 229 -9.74 -12.42 -4.23
CA TYR A 229 -10.90 -12.84 -3.46
C TYR A 229 -10.62 -12.71 -1.95
N ARG A 230 -11.66 -12.86 -1.16
CA ARG A 230 -11.55 -12.94 0.29
C ARG A 230 -11.78 -14.38 0.75
N GLY A 231 -10.79 -14.98 1.38
CA GLY A 231 -10.90 -16.33 1.95
C GLY A 231 -11.94 -16.42 3.07
N LEU A 232 -12.49 -17.60 3.27
CA LEU A 232 -13.55 -17.92 4.25
C LEU A 232 -13.14 -17.66 5.72
N ALA A 233 -11.87 -17.64 6.04
CA ALA A 233 -11.35 -17.52 7.41
C ALA A 233 -11.66 -16.17 8.10
N THR A 234 -12.22 -15.20 7.40
CA THR A 234 -12.58 -13.88 7.95
C THR A 234 -14.08 -13.69 8.19
N MET A 235 -14.89 -14.71 7.89
CA MET A 235 -16.33 -14.68 8.19
C MET A 235 -16.59 -15.41 9.51
N GLY A 236 -16.49 -14.71 10.63
CA GLY A 236 -17.09 -15.15 11.86
C GLY A 236 -18.60 -15.29 11.66
N GLY A 237 -19.10 -16.51 11.50
CA GLY A 237 -20.48 -16.88 11.80
C GLY A 237 -21.57 -16.56 10.81
N MET A 238 -21.34 -16.44 9.50
CA MET A 238 -22.43 -16.44 8.51
C MET A 238 -22.30 -17.61 7.54
N SER A 239 -23.17 -18.59 7.70
CA SER A 239 -23.39 -19.65 6.74
C SER A 239 -23.93 -19.04 5.43
N HIS A 240 -23.15 -19.07 4.37
CA HIS A 240 -23.64 -18.73 3.06
C HIS A 240 -24.23 -19.95 2.39
N HIS A 241 -25.55 -19.96 2.24
CA HIS A 241 -26.18 -20.69 1.16
C HIS A 241 -25.73 -20.06 -0.16
N LEU A 242 -24.91 -20.77 -0.92
CA LEU A 242 -24.69 -20.47 -2.32
C LEU A 242 -25.99 -20.78 -3.06
N PRO A 243 -26.58 -19.85 -3.82
CA PRO A 243 -27.63 -20.20 -4.74
C PRO A 243 -27.00 -21.04 -5.87
N ASN A 244 -27.47 -22.28 -6.00
CA ASN A 244 -27.22 -23.07 -7.19
C ASN A 244 -27.90 -22.37 -8.39
N HIS A 245 -27.07 -21.94 -9.34
CA HIS A 245 -27.47 -21.79 -10.76
C HIS A 245 -26.24 -21.97 -11.65
#